data_55c886638808b0205073fb2bb2a52adc
#
_entry.id   55c886638808b0205073fb2bb2a52adc
#
_cell.length_a   1.000
_cell.length_b   1.000
_cell.length_c   1.000
_cell.angle_alpha   90.00
_cell.angle_beta   90.00
_cell.angle_gamma   90.00
#
_symmetry.space_group_name_H-M   'P 1'
#
loop_
_entity.id
_entity.type
_entity.pdbx_description
1 polymer ?
#
loop_
_entity_poly.entity_id
_entity_poly.type
_entity_poly.pdbx_seq_one_letter_code
_entity_poly.pdbx_strand_id
1 'polypeptide(L)'
;MKSELAQVAKEIKNLNYVIRVISHLESDGITSGAIISKALKRENKLFCLSIIKQLSEEELEILKKEVYDIFIFTDLGAGQLENIIKFFPEKRIIILDHHEYDKKLKIPKNITLINPHKYGIDGSKDISGAGVVYLFATALNAKNKDLSHLAILGAIGDVQTKFSSLHNEILDIALSLGLLKKEKTLNWYGIESRPIIRNMIYGDIELPGIENESDAVMFLESIGIEPKLGENWKSFADLNDEEKQKLISGIIMKRKELENPQDIFTERLITKDKGQFKDLKELSTLLNACGRLDKASYGIGACLNDKYSKAKALETVAQYRKEVSDSLRWYKDNEDKIIKTKKYILINAKNNIRPTIIGTLASIISNDKELDDKTIIISMARDKDNSKVSVRIKGEFDIDLRDIVKEILTEIEGEGGGHKNA
;
A
#
# COMPACT_ATOMS: atom_id res chain seq x y z
N MET A 1 -23.85 -9.29 -0.52
CA MET A 1 -22.82 -8.75 -1.45
C MET A 1 -22.95 -9.29 -2.87
N LYS A 2 -22.88 -10.63 -3.14
CA LYS A 2 -22.94 -11.21 -4.52
C LYS A 2 -24.13 -10.73 -5.36
N SER A 3 -25.35 -10.67 -4.77
CA SER A 3 -26.55 -10.20 -5.46
C SER A 3 -26.48 -8.72 -5.86
N GLU A 4 -25.99 -7.86 -4.96
CA GLU A 4 -25.81 -6.43 -5.24
C GLU A 4 -24.74 -6.17 -6.31
N LEU A 5 -23.63 -6.92 -6.25
CA LEU A 5 -22.60 -6.89 -7.30
C LEU A 5 -23.17 -7.26 -8.67
N ALA A 6 -23.97 -8.32 -8.75
CA ALA A 6 -24.61 -8.74 -10.00
C ALA A 6 -25.59 -7.69 -10.54
N GLN A 7 -26.35 -7.05 -9.65
CA GLN A 7 -27.29 -5.97 -10.04
C GLN A 7 -26.54 -4.76 -10.61
N VAL A 8 -25.48 -4.29 -9.94
CA VAL A 8 -24.66 -3.17 -10.41
C VAL A 8 -23.93 -3.53 -11.71
N ALA A 9 -23.41 -4.75 -11.81
CA ALA A 9 -22.77 -5.22 -13.04
C ALA A 9 -23.73 -5.22 -14.24
N LYS A 10 -24.99 -5.63 -14.03
CA LYS A 10 -26.04 -5.57 -15.07
C LYS A 10 -26.35 -4.11 -15.44
N GLU A 11 -26.43 -3.22 -14.46
CA GLU A 11 -26.63 -1.79 -14.71
C GLU A 11 -25.51 -1.22 -15.59
N ILE A 12 -24.24 -1.44 -15.20
CA ILE A 12 -23.08 -0.95 -15.95
C ILE A 12 -23.03 -1.48 -17.38
N LYS A 13 -23.40 -2.77 -17.60
CA LYS A 13 -23.47 -3.33 -18.96
C LYS A 13 -24.42 -2.59 -19.87
N ASN A 14 -25.52 -2.13 -19.34
CA ASN A 14 -26.58 -1.44 -20.10
C ASN A 14 -26.37 0.08 -20.24
N LEU A 15 -25.35 0.66 -19.57
CA LEU A 15 -25.07 2.09 -19.65
C LEU A 15 -24.42 2.46 -20.99
N ASN A 16 -24.85 3.63 -21.52
CA ASN A 16 -24.28 4.24 -22.72
C ASN A 16 -23.57 5.58 -22.40
N TYR A 17 -23.37 5.88 -21.13
CA TYR A 17 -22.70 7.11 -20.67
C TYR A 17 -21.23 6.87 -20.37
N VAL A 18 -20.43 7.95 -20.39
CA VAL A 18 -19.04 7.91 -19.93
C VAL A 18 -19.02 7.80 -18.42
N ILE A 19 -18.28 6.82 -17.90
CA ILE A 19 -18.18 6.55 -16.47
C ILE A 19 -17.01 7.35 -15.89
N ARG A 20 -17.25 8.11 -14.83
CA ARG A 20 -16.19 8.77 -14.07
C ARG A 20 -15.72 7.84 -12.95
N VAL A 21 -14.47 7.46 -12.98
CA VAL A 21 -13.86 6.60 -11.96
C VAL A 21 -12.88 7.43 -11.13
N ILE A 22 -13.00 7.35 -9.82
CA ILE A 22 -12.10 7.97 -8.85
C ILE A 22 -11.52 6.86 -7.98
N SER A 23 -10.21 6.84 -7.82
CA SER A 23 -9.53 5.84 -6.99
C SER A 23 -8.46 6.48 -6.12
N HIS A 24 -8.05 5.76 -5.07
CA HIS A 24 -7.08 6.23 -4.08
C HIS A 24 -5.64 6.13 -4.59
N LEU A 25 -4.74 6.94 -4.04
CA LEU A 25 -3.34 7.02 -4.48
C LEU A 25 -2.45 5.87 -4.02
N GLU A 26 -2.85 5.11 -3.01
CA GLU A 26 -2.04 4.04 -2.46
C GLU A 26 -2.15 2.75 -3.29
N SER A 27 -1.34 1.74 -2.98
CA SER A 27 -1.25 0.51 -3.77
C SER A 27 -2.60 -0.16 -3.97
N ASP A 28 -3.48 -0.18 -2.94
CA ASP A 28 -4.82 -0.78 -3.03
C ASP A 28 -5.72 0.01 -4.00
N GLY A 29 -5.68 1.36 -3.93
CA GLY A 29 -6.40 2.21 -4.87
C GLY A 29 -5.85 2.13 -6.29
N ILE A 30 -4.53 2.09 -6.48
CA ILE A 30 -3.91 1.95 -7.82
C ILE A 30 -4.29 0.61 -8.46
N THR A 31 -4.25 -0.49 -7.70
CA THR A 31 -4.68 -1.80 -8.19
C THR A 31 -6.18 -1.85 -8.44
N SER A 32 -7.00 -1.22 -7.59
CA SER A 32 -8.43 -1.01 -7.80
C SER A 32 -8.70 -0.27 -9.11
N GLY A 33 -8.00 0.84 -9.34
CA GLY A 33 -8.06 1.61 -10.58
C GLY A 33 -7.66 0.79 -11.82
N ALA A 34 -6.63 -0.05 -11.70
CA ALA A 34 -6.21 -0.93 -12.79
C ALA A 34 -7.25 -2.04 -13.08
N ILE A 35 -7.79 -2.67 -12.05
CA ILE A 35 -8.82 -3.72 -12.17
C ILE A 35 -10.08 -3.16 -12.84
N ILE A 36 -10.61 -2.04 -12.33
CA ILE A 36 -11.84 -1.44 -12.87
C ILE A 36 -11.63 -0.96 -14.31
N SER A 37 -10.50 -0.35 -14.63
CA SER A 37 -10.16 0.10 -15.98
C SER A 37 -10.15 -1.05 -16.98
N LYS A 38 -9.52 -2.19 -16.61
CA LYS A 38 -9.49 -3.38 -17.47
C LYS A 38 -10.87 -4.00 -17.63
N ALA A 39 -11.65 -4.05 -16.55
CA ALA A 39 -13.01 -4.58 -16.56
C ALA A 39 -13.95 -3.75 -17.44
N LEU A 40 -13.97 -2.43 -17.29
CA LEU A 40 -14.77 -1.53 -18.11
C LEU A 40 -14.36 -1.58 -19.59
N LYS A 41 -13.05 -1.59 -19.87
CA LYS A 41 -12.55 -1.73 -21.24
C LYS A 41 -13.00 -3.03 -21.91
N ARG A 42 -13.06 -4.15 -21.18
CA ARG A 42 -13.56 -5.44 -21.69
C ARG A 42 -15.05 -5.42 -22.04
N GLU A 43 -15.81 -4.56 -21.37
CA GLU A 43 -17.25 -4.35 -21.66
C GLU A 43 -17.47 -3.18 -22.65
N ASN A 44 -16.40 -2.71 -23.32
CA ASN A 44 -16.44 -1.59 -24.27
C ASN A 44 -17.04 -0.31 -23.67
N LYS A 45 -16.86 -0.08 -22.36
CA LYS A 45 -17.34 1.13 -21.70
C LYS A 45 -16.29 2.24 -21.79
N LEU A 46 -16.78 3.45 -22.10
CA LEU A 46 -15.95 4.65 -22.01
C LEU A 46 -15.89 5.13 -20.57
N PHE A 47 -14.70 5.49 -20.12
CA PHE A 47 -14.47 5.99 -18.77
C PHE A 47 -13.33 7.00 -18.72
N CYS A 48 -13.35 7.82 -17.68
CA CYS A 48 -12.26 8.70 -17.28
C CYS A 48 -11.83 8.34 -15.85
N LEU A 49 -10.56 8.00 -15.64
CA LEU A 49 -10.02 7.64 -14.33
C LEU A 49 -9.12 8.74 -13.80
N SER A 50 -9.31 9.12 -12.53
CA SER A 50 -8.36 9.90 -11.75
C SER A 50 -7.98 9.18 -10.47
N ILE A 51 -6.74 9.39 -10.07
CA ILE A 51 -6.22 8.98 -8.77
C ILE A 51 -6.11 10.23 -7.91
N ILE A 52 -6.68 10.19 -6.72
CA ILE A 52 -6.67 11.30 -5.77
C ILE A 52 -6.04 10.90 -4.43
N LYS A 53 -5.58 11.90 -3.68
CA LYS A 53 -4.95 11.70 -2.36
C LYS A 53 -5.97 11.42 -1.27
N GLN A 54 -7.07 12.17 -1.31
CA GLN A 54 -8.13 12.12 -0.32
C GLN A 54 -9.40 12.71 -0.94
N LEU A 55 -10.55 12.20 -0.57
CA LEU A 55 -11.84 12.71 -1.01
C LEU A 55 -12.32 13.79 -0.02
N SER A 56 -11.67 14.96 -0.05
CA SER A 56 -12.03 16.12 0.76
C SER A 56 -13.28 16.84 0.21
N GLU A 57 -13.87 17.76 0.99
CA GLU A 57 -14.96 18.61 0.49
C GLU A 57 -14.52 19.45 -0.72
N GLU A 58 -13.28 19.95 -0.74
CA GLU A 58 -12.71 20.67 -1.88
C GLU A 58 -12.70 19.80 -3.14
N GLU A 59 -12.26 18.55 -3.04
CA GLU A 59 -12.24 17.59 -4.16
C GLU A 59 -13.68 17.27 -4.62
N LEU A 60 -14.62 17.08 -3.69
CA LEU A 60 -16.02 16.84 -4.01
C LEU A 60 -16.66 18.03 -4.74
N GLU A 61 -16.32 19.28 -4.37
CA GLU A 61 -16.77 20.49 -5.08
C GLU A 61 -16.23 20.55 -6.52
N ILE A 62 -15.00 20.08 -6.75
CA ILE A 62 -14.42 19.98 -8.09
C ILE A 62 -15.16 18.91 -8.90
N LEU A 63 -15.31 17.70 -8.36
CA LEU A 63 -15.97 16.58 -9.02
C LEU A 63 -17.45 16.86 -9.32
N LYS A 64 -18.15 17.57 -8.44
CA LYS A 64 -19.56 17.97 -8.63
C LYS A 64 -19.76 18.81 -9.90
N LYS A 65 -18.78 19.63 -10.28
CA LYS A 65 -18.83 20.50 -11.47
C LYS A 65 -18.57 19.74 -12.78
N GLU A 66 -18.06 18.50 -12.68
CA GLU A 66 -17.81 17.67 -13.86
C GLU A 66 -19.13 17.22 -14.53
N VAL A 67 -19.09 17.04 -15.86
CA VAL A 67 -20.28 16.77 -16.68
C VAL A 67 -20.76 15.31 -16.66
N TYR A 68 -20.14 14.46 -15.83
CA TYR A 68 -20.49 13.04 -15.77
C TYR A 68 -21.76 12.80 -14.94
N ASP A 69 -22.59 11.86 -15.38
CA ASP A 69 -23.84 11.47 -14.71
C ASP A 69 -23.63 10.30 -13.74
N ILE A 70 -22.55 9.52 -13.94
CA ILE A 70 -22.24 8.36 -13.14
C ILE A 70 -20.79 8.40 -12.66
N PHE A 71 -20.61 8.17 -11.35
CA PHE A 71 -19.32 8.06 -10.70
C PHE A 71 -19.14 6.68 -10.06
N ILE A 72 -17.96 6.12 -10.19
CA ILE A 72 -17.52 4.94 -9.46
C ILE A 72 -16.33 5.35 -8.60
N PHE A 73 -16.50 5.27 -7.29
CA PHE A 73 -15.44 5.42 -6.31
C PHE A 73 -14.88 4.07 -5.95
N THR A 74 -13.56 3.90 -5.98
CA THR A 74 -12.88 2.64 -5.68
C THR A 74 -11.81 2.85 -4.62
N ASP A 75 -11.82 2.03 -3.57
CA ASP A 75 -10.90 2.12 -2.43
C ASP A 75 -10.97 3.48 -1.71
N LEU A 76 -12.10 4.14 -1.76
CA LEU A 76 -12.43 5.37 -1.06
C LEU A 76 -13.93 5.67 -1.17
N GLY A 77 -14.42 6.56 -0.32
CA GLY A 77 -15.77 7.08 -0.37
C GLY A 77 -16.69 6.56 0.73
N ALA A 78 -16.45 5.41 1.32
CA ALA A 78 -17.28 4.91 2.42
C ALA A 78 -17.17 5.81 3.67
N GLY A 79 -15.97 6.22 4.03
CA GLY A 79 -15.74 7.16 5.14
C GLY A 79 -16.27 8.57 4.90
N GLN A 80 -16.44 8.96 3.65
CA GLN A 80 -16.97 10.28 3.22
C GLN A 80 -18.41 10.21 2.72
N LEU A 81 -19.14 9.13 3.05
CA LEU A 81 -20.48 8.87 2.54
C LEU A 81 -21.46 10.02 2.78
N GLU A 82 -21.41 10.67 3.94
CA GLU A 82 -22.25 11.82 4.27
C GLU A 82 -22.01 12.99 3.30
N ASN A 83 -20.75 13.32 3.05
CA ASN A 83 -20.38 14.35 2.10
C ASN A 83 -20.78 13.97 0.67
N ILE A 84 -20.58 12.74 0.25
CA ILE A 84 -21.01 12.25 -1.06
C ILE A 84 -22.53 12.44 -1.24
N ILE A 85 -23.33 12.10 -0.24
CA ILE A 85 -24.78 12.30 -0.26
C ILE A 85 -25.13 13.79 -0.43
N LYS A 86 -24.46 14.68 0.31
CA LYS A 86 -24.65 16.12 0.26
C LYS A 86 -24.27 16.72 -1.10
N PHE A 87 -23.14 16.31 -1.66
CA PHE A 87 -22.59 16.91 -2.88
C PHE A 87 -23.18 16.35 -4.18
N PHE A 88 -23.69 15.10 -4.16
CA PHE A 88 -24.20 14.43 -5.38
C PHE A 88 -25.67 13.96 -5.23
N PRO A 89 -26.63 14.86 -4.99
CA PRO A 89 -28.02 14.47 -4.75
C PRO A 89 -28.69 13.84 -5.96
N GLU A 90 -28.22 14.15 -7.18
CA GLU A 90 -28.84 13.70 -8.44
C GLU A 90 -27.97 12.78 -9.28
N LYS A 91 -26.66 12.74 -9.01
CA LYS A 91 -25.72 11.89 -9.76
C LYS A 91 -25.85 10.43 -9.35
N ARG A 92 -25.65 9.53 -10.29
CA ARG A 92 -25.56 8.10 -9.98
C ARG A 92 -24.19 7.78 -9.41
N ILE A 93 -24.13 7.28 -8.18
CA ILE A 93 -22.89 6.98 -7.46
C ILE A 93 -22.81 5.48 -7.14
N ILE A 94 -21.68 4.87 -7.42
CA ILE A 94 -21.32 3.53 -7.02
C ILE A 94 -20.03 3.61 -6.21
N ILE A 95 -20.03 3.09 -4.99
CA ILE A 95 -18.88 3.06 -4.09
C ILE A 95 -18.48 1.61 -3.90
N LEU A 96 -17.27 1.26 -4.31
CA LEU A 96 -16.63 -0.06 -4.15
C LEU A 96 -15.48 0.12 -3.16
N ASP A 97 -15.76 -0.03 -1.87
CA ASP A 97 -14.83 0.35 -0.81
C ASP A 97 -14.91 -0.62 0.36
N HIS A 98 -13.85 -0.70 1.15
CA HIS A 98 -13.73 -1.60 2.29
C HIS A 98 -13.58 -0.87 3.64
N HIS A 99 -13.43 0.44 3.61
CA HIS A 99 -13.30 1.28 4.80
C HIS A 99 -14.57 1.31 5.63
N GLU A 100 -14.44 1.62 6.92
CA GLU A 100 -15.58 1.84 7.80
C GLU A 100 -16.43 3.03 7.34
N TYR A 101 -17.73 2.96 7.59
CA TYR A 101 -18.69 4.03 7.29
C TYR A 101 -19.70 4.15 8.43
N ASP A 102 -20.35 5.30 8.55
CA ASP A 102 -21.44 5.48 9.51
C ASP A 102 -22.69 4.69 9.09
N LYS A 103 -22.94 3.56 9.75
CA LYS A 103 -24.09 2.68 9.51
C LYS A 103 -25.44 3.31 9.82
N LYS A 104 -25.47 4.47 10.48
CA LYS A 104 -26.72 5.21 10.79
C LYS A 104 -27.17 6.05 9.59
N LEU A 105 -26.30 6.35 8.64
CA LEU A 105 -26.64 7.13 7.46
C LEU A 105 -27.64 6.40 6.56
N LYS A 106 -28.68 7.11 6.18
CA LYS A 106 -29.67 6.62 5.21
C LYS A 106 -29.14 6.84 3.80
N ILE A 107 -28.77 5.77 3.12
CA ILE A 107 -28.23 5.83 1.76
C ILE A 107 -29.36 6.05 0.76
N PRO A 108 -29.35 7.14 -0.04
CA PRO A 108 -30.36 7.43 -1.02
C PRO A 108 -30.28 6.48 -2.24
N LYS A 109 -31.37 6.39 -3.01
CA LYS A 109 -31.49 5.41 -4.12
C LYS A 109 -30.48 5.60 -5.26
N ASN A 110 -29.99 6.82 -5.47
CA ASN A 110 -28.99 7.12 -6.49
C ASN A 110 -27.57 6.69 -6.08
N ILE A 111 -27.35 6.25 -4.84
CA ILE A 111 -26.06 5.79 -4.34
C ILE A 111 -26.15 4.28 -4.04
N THR A 112 -25.22 3.52 -4.57
CA THR A 112 -25.00 2.11 -4.18
C THR A 112 -23.64 1.98 -3.51
N LEU A 113 -23.66 1.61 -2.24
CA LEU A 113 -22.47 1.29 -1.47
C LEU A 113 -22.30 -0.23 -1.43
N ILE A 114 -21.25 -0.74 -2.06
CA ILE A 114 -20.78 -2.11 -1.93
C ILE A 114 -19.59 -2.11 -0.99
N ASN A 115 -19.84 -2.55 0.22
CA ASN A 115 -18.87 -2.51 1.31
C ASN A 115 -19.00 -3.77 2.16
N PRO A 116 -17.90 -4.47 2.51
CA PRO A 116 -17.92 -5.71 3.27
C PRO A 116 -18.60 -5.57 4.63
N HIS A 117 -18.45 -4.42 5.29
CA HIS A 117 -19.06 -4.17 6.60
C HIS A 117 -20.60 -4.23 6.61
N LYS A 118 -21.27 -4.05 5.45
CA LYS A 118 -22.72 -4.27 5.30
C LYS A 118 -23.13 -5.72 5.49
N TYR A 119 -22.18 -6.64 5.33
CA TYR A 119 -22.43 -8.09 5.30
C TYR A 119 -21.73 -8.81 6.46
N GLY A 120 -21.25 -8.09 7.47
CA GLY A 120 -20.55 -8.65 8.61
C GLY A 120 -19.14 -9.15 8.32
N ILE A 121 -18.55 -8.67 7.20
CA ILE A 121 -17.18 -8.98 6.78
C ILE A 121 -16.29 -7.82 7.23
N ASP A 122 -15.14 -8.10 7.82
CA ASP A 122 -14.20 -7.10 8.27
C ASP A 122 -13.33 -6.59 7.10
N GLY A 123 -13.60 -5.35 6.65
CA GLY A 123 -12.85 -4.73 5.56
C GLY A 123 -11.37 -4.51 5.88
N SER A 124 -10.96 -4.50 7.15
CA SER A 124 -9.56 -4.34 7.54
C SER A 124 -8.73 -5.63 7.51
N LYS A 125 -9.40 -6.80 7.34
CA LYS A 125 -8.75 -8.13 7.44
C LYS A 125 -9.17 -9.11 6.36
N ASP A 126 -10.46 -9.06 5.97
CA ASP A 126 -11.05 -10.11 5.16
C ASP A 126 -11.03 -9.79 3.66
N ILE A 127 -11.03 -8.51 3.31
CA ILE A 127 -10.97 -8.06 1.92
C ILE A 127 -10.57 -6.59 1.83
N SER A 128 -9.65 -6.27 0.93
CA SER A 128 -9.21 -4.92 0.60
C SER A 128 -10.11 -4.25 -0.46
N GLY A 129 -9.91 -2.95 -0.72
CA GLY A 129 -10.60 -2.22 -1.78
C GLY A 129 -10.44 -2.88 -3.15
N ALA A 130 -9.22 -3.28 -3.52
CA ALA A 130 -8.96 -4.03 -4.76
C ALA A 130 -9.67 -5.39 -4.78
N GLY A 131 -9.81 -6.04 -3.64
CA GLY A 131 -10.61 -7.25 -3.51
C GLY A 131 -12.08 -7.01 -3.81
N VAL A 132 -12.69 -5.95 -3.27
CA VAL A 132 -14.07 -5.55 -3.55
C VAL A 132 -14.27 -5.24 -5.04
N VAL A 133 -13.35 -4.45 -5.61
CA VAL A 133 -13.37 -4.10 -7.04
C VAL A 133 -13.18 -5.34 -7.93
N TYR A 134 -12.34 -6.29 -7.53
CA TYR A 134 -12.16 -7.55 -8.24
C TYR A 134 -13.45 -8.40 -8.25
N LEU A 135 -14.14 -8.50 -7.10
CA LEU A 135 -15.43 -9.21 -7.04
C LEU A 135 -16.46 -8.55 -7.96
N PHE A 136 -16.50 -7.21 -8.00
CA PHE A 136 -17.33 -6.48 -8.98
C PHE A 136 -16.91 -6.78 -10.41
N ALA A 137 -15.63 -6.71 -10.72
CA ALA A 137 -15.09 -6.99 -12.06
C ALA A 137 -15.44 -8.40 -12.53
N THR A 138 -15.37 -9.41 -11.64
CA THR A 138 -15.76 -10.79 -11.98
C THR A 138 -17.25 -10.96 -12.18
N ALA A 139 -18.09 -10.24 -11.43
CA ALA A 139 -19.54 -10.17 -11.66
C ALA A 139 -19.87 -9.48 -13.00
N LEU A 140 -19.07 -8.48 -13.38
CA LEU A 140 -19.21 -7.80 -14.68
C LEU A 140 -18.81 -8.73 -15.83
N ASN A 141 -17.69 -9.46 -15.72
CA ASN A 141 -17.24 -10.42 -16.73
C ASN A 141 -16.36 -11.49 -16.10
N ALA A 142 -16.71 -12.75 -16.27
CA ALA A 142 -15.95 -13.89 -15.73
C ALA A 142 -14.49 -13.97 -16.24
N LYS A 143 -14.16 -13.37 -17.39
CA LYS A 143 -12.79 -13.26 -17.90
C LYS A 143 -11.88 -12.45 -16.96
N ASN A 144 -12.46 -11.57 -16.12
CA ASN A 144 -11.73 -10.76 -15.15
C ASN A 144 -11.13 -11.56 -13.99
N LYS A 145 -11.35 -12.87 -13.91
CA LYS A 145 -10.64 -13.76 -12.98
C LYS A 145 -9.11 -13.68 -13.12
N ASP A 146 -8.61 -13.34 -14.30
CA ASP A 146 -7.18 -13.13 -14.57
C ASP A 146 -6.60 -11.88 -13.89
N LEU A 147 -7.42 -11.05 -13.25
CA LEU A 147 -7.01 -9.88 -12.46
C LEU A 147 -6.85 -10.19 -10.96
N SER A 148 -7.05 -11.46 -10.54
CA SER A 148 -6.97 -11.88 -9.13
C SER A 148 -5.65 -11.55 -8.46
N HIS A 149 -4.53 -11.62 -9.18
CA HIS A 149 -3.20 -11.25 -8.68
C HIS A 149 -3.10 -9.77 -8.30
N LEU A 150 -3.83 -8.87 -8.98
CA LEU A 150 -3.87 -7.44 -8.65
C LEU A 150 -4.68 -7.20 -7.37
N ALA A 151 -5.75 -7.96 -7.14
CA ALA A 151 -6.51 -7.87 -5.89
C ALA A 151 -5.65 -8.30 -4.68
N ILE A 152 -4.84 -9.35 -4.82
CA ILE A 152 -3.89 -9.77 -3.78
C ILE A 152 -2.75 -8.76 -3.59
N LEU A 153 -2.29 -8.15 -4.67
CA LEU A 153 -1.30 -7.06 -4.60
C LEU A 153 -1.84 -5.85 -3.81
N GLY A 154 -3.11 -5.48 -4.05
CA GLY A 154 -3.77 -4.42 -3.28
C GLY A 154 -3.87 -4.77 -1.79
N ALA A 155 -4.33 -5.97 -1.45
CA ALA A 155 -4.40 -6.44 -0.06
C ALA A 155 -3.05 -6.39 0.67
N ILE A 156 -1.95 -6.80 0.00
CA ILE A 156 -0.60 -6.67 0.56
C ILE A 156 -0.22 -5.20 0.74
N GLY A 157 -0.60 -4.33 -0.18
CA GLY A 157 -0.37 -2.89 -0.09
C GLY A 157 -1.09 -2.23 1.07
N ASP A 158 -2.26 -2.75 1.42
CA ASP A 158 -3.06 -2.36 2.60
C ASP A 158 -2.68 -3.15 3.88
N VAL A 159 -1.50 -3.77 3.88
CA VAL A 159 -0.93 -4.53 5.01
C VAL A 159 -1.80 -5.73 5.45
N GLN A 160 -2.77 -6.14 4.64
CA GLN A 160 -3.58 -7.32 4.87
C GLN A 160 -2.82 -8.58 4.41
N THR A 161 -1.86 -9.05 5.23
CA THR A 161 -0.96 -10.17 4.87
C THR A 161 -1.37 -11.51 5.46
N LYS A 162 -2.24 -11.51 6.47
CA LYS A 162 -2.85 -12.71 7.05
C LYS A 162 -4.19 -12.93 6.35
N PHE A 163 -4.16 -13.63 5.23
CA PHE A 163 -5.35 -13.82 4.41
C PHE A 163 -6.41 -14.68 5.11
N SER A 164 -7.63 -14.17 5.13
CA SER A 164 -8.84 -14.85 5.58
C SER A 164 -9.63 -15.44 4.40
N SER A 165 -10.86 -15.85 4.63
CA SER A 165 -11.67 -16.59 3.67
C SER A 165 -11.74 -15.98 2.26
N LEU A 166 -12.12 -14.71 2.13
CA LEU A 166 -12.26 -14.06 0.81
C LEU A 166 -10.93 -13.85 0.11
N HIS A 167 -9.89 -13.41 0.84
CA HIS A 167 -8.56 -13.29 0.26
C HIS A 167 -8.02 -14.64 -0.21
N ASN A 168 -8.26 -15.73 0.57
CA ASN A 168 -7.83 -17.08 0.18
C ASN A 168 -8.54 -17.55 -1.09
N GLU A 169 -9.87 -17.31 -1.24
CA GLU A 169 -10.59 -17.61 -2.47
C GLU A 169 -9.98 -16.89 -3.68
N ILE A 170 -9.62 -15.61 -3.54
CA ILE A 170 -8.99 -14.82 -4.62
C ILE A 170 -7.58 -15.31 -4.89
N LEU A 171 -6.79 -15.62 -3.85
CA LEU A 171 -5.44 -16.14 -3.95
C LEU A 171 -5.41 -17.50 -4.65
N ASP A 172 -6.32 -18.40 -4.29
CA ASP A 172 -6.43 -19.73 -4.92
C ASP A 172 -6.72 -19.63 -6.42
N ILE A 173 -7.55 -18.65 -6.83
CA ILE A 173 -7.77 -18.35 -8.24
C ILE A 173 -6.46 -17.87 -8.89
N ALA A 174 -5.72 -16.96 -8.25
CA ALA A 174 -4.47 -16.45 -8.80
C ALA A 174 -3.38 -17.53 -8.92
N LEU A 175 -3.31 -18.45 -7.96
CA LEU A 175 -2.41 -19.61 -7.97
C LEU A 175 -2.81 -20.63 -9.03
N SER A 176 -4.10 -20.98 -9.12
CA SER A 176 -4.61 -21.96 -10.10
C SER A 176 -4.44 -21.49 -11.55
N LEU A 177 -4.61 -20.19 -11.80
CA LEU A 177 -4.34 -19.58 -13.11
C LEU A 177 -2.83 -19.37 -13.35
N GLY A 178 -2.04 -19.66 -12.34
CA GLY A 178 -0.60 -19.50 -12.38
C GLY A 178 -0.13 -18.06 -12.57
N LEU A 179 -0.90 -17.11 -12.09
CA LEU A 179 -0.53 -15.69 -12.08
C LEU A 179 0.43 -15.38 -10.92
N LEU A 180 0.29 -16.12 -9.83
CA LEU A 180 1.16 -16.08 -8.66
C LEU A 180 1.76 -17.45 -8.37
N LYS A 181 2.86 -17.46 -7.64
CA LYS A 181 3.42 -18.63 -6.97
C LYS A 181 3.82 -18.27 -5.55
N LYS A 182 3.80 -19.27 -4.66
CA LYS A 182 4.39 -19.18 -3.33
C LYS A 182 5.85 -19.58 -3.40
N GLU A 183 6.71 -18.83 -2.73
CA GLU A 183 8.15 -19.12 -2.67
C GLU A 183 8.66 -18.89 -1.24
N LYS A 184 9.33 -19.91 -0.70
CA LYS A 184 9.99 -19.81 0.60
C LYS A 184 11.37 -19.20 0.43
N THR A 185 11.68 -18.14 1.16
CA THR A 185 12.95 -17.41 1.05
C THR A 185 13.29 -16.71 2.38
N LEU A 186 14.45 -16.04 2.45
CA LEU A 186 14.83 -15.26 3.62
C LEU A 186 13.80 -14.15 3.90
N ASN A 187 13.51 -13.92 5.18
CA ASN A 187 12.61 -12.87 5.63
C ASN A 187 13.30 -11.50 5.61
N TRP A 188 13.75 -11.09 4.45
CA TRP A 188 14.33 -9.77 4.20
C TRP A 188 13.41 -8.93 3.32
N TYR A 189 13.16 -7.71 3.75
CA TYR A 189 12.47 -6.75 2.89
C TYR A 189 13.37 -6.34 1.71
N GLY A 190 12.79 -6.29 0.52
CA GLY A 190 13.52 -5.85 -0.69
C GLY A 190 14.58 -6.85 -1.16
N ILE A 191 14.41 -8.14 -0.88
CA ILE A 191 15.40 -9.19 -1.16
C ILE A 191 15.81 -9.25 -2.65
N GLU A 192 14.91 -8.92 -3.58
CA GLU A 192 15.19 -8.91 -5.01
C GLU A 192 15.94 -7.64 -5.46
N SER A 193 15.75 -6.53 -4.75
CA SER A 193 16.18 -5.20 -5.21
C SER A 193 17.16 -4.47 -4.30
N ARG A 194 17.31 -4.94 -3.05
CA ARG A 194 18.15 -4.29 -2.04
C ARG A 194 19.49 -5.04 -1.93
N PRO A 195 20.62 -4.33 -1.79
CA PRO A 195 21.90 -4.96 -1.52
C PRO A 195 21.86 -5.89 -0.30
N ILE A 196 22.46 -7.08 -0.42
CA ILE A 196 22.51 -8.08 0.66
C ILE A 196 23.08 -7.48 1.93
N ILE A 197 24.17 -6.72 1.82
CA ILE A 197 24.82 -6.05 2.97
C ILE A 197 23.86 -5.14 3.73
N ARG A 198 22.96 -4.46 3.04
CA ARG A 198 21.94 -3.61 3.67
C ARG A 198 20.88 -4.43 4.40
N ASN A 199 20.52 -5.58 3.87
CA ASN A 199 19.60 -6.50 4.54
C ASN A 199 20.25 -7.18 5.74
N MET A 200 21.56 -7.44 5.72
CA MET A 200 22.28 -7.99 6.84
C MET A 200 22.39 -7.01 8.02
N ILE A 201 22.54 -5.71 7.75
CA ILE A 201 22.70 -4.69 8.80
C ILE A 201 21.34 -4.21 9.32
N TYR A 202 20.38 -3.98 8.43
CA TYR A 202 19.12 -3.29 8.73
C TYR A 202 17.87 -4.15 8.49
N GLY A 203 18.03 -5.44 8.22
CA GLY A 203 16.91 -6.35 7.97
C GLY A 203 16.35 -6.95 9.25
N ASP A 204 15.23 -7.66 9.09
CA ASP A 204 14.48 -8.27 10.20
C ASP A 204 15.17 -9.53 10.76
N ILE A 205 16.16 -10.08 10.05
CA ILE A 205 16.94 -11.24 10.52
C ILE A 205 18.09 -10.73 11.37
N GLU A 206 18.03 -11.01 12.66
CA GLU A 206 19.12 -10.72 13.60
C GLU A 206 20.37 -11.51 13.23
N LEU A 207 21.49 -10.82 13.04
CA LEU A 207 22.80 -11.40 12.72
C LEU A 207 23.84 -10.96 13.76
N PRO A 208 24.09 -11.75 14.80
CA PRO A 208 25.04 -11.39 15.85
C PRO A 208 26.43 -11.03 15.28
N GLY A 209 26.98 -9.87 15.69
CA GLY A 209 28.28 -9.39 15.25
C GLY A 209 28.33 -8.92 13.79
N ILE A 210 27.20 -8.46 13.23
CA ILE A 210 27.13 -7.73 11.96
C ILE A 210 26.38 -6.41 12.23
N GLU A 211 27.15 -5.35 12.48
CA GLU A 211 26.63 -4.04 12.87
C GLU A 211 26.85 -2.98 11.79
N ASN A 212 27.82 -3.19 10.91
CA ASN A 212 28.23 -2.24 9.90
C ASN A 212 28.59 -2.90 8.56
N GLU A 213 28.90 -2.09 7.56
CA GLU A 213 29.22 -2.54 6.20
C GLU A 213 30.48 -3.43 6.16
N SER A 214 31.51 -3.12 6.95
CA SER A 214 32.73 -3.92 7.01
C SER A 214 32.46 -5.33 7.57
N ASP A 215 31.65 -5.46 8.62
CA ASP A 215 31.28 -6.76 9.17
C ASP A 215 30.52 -7.61 8.16
N ALA A 216 29.56 -6.98 7.43
CA ALA A 216 28.77 -7.65 6.40
C ALA A 216 29.65 -8.13 5.23
N VAL A 217 30.60 -7.31 4.80
CA VAL A 217 31.56 -7.67 3.73
C VAL A 217 32.44 -8.83 4.19
N MET A 218 33.07 -8.73 5.35
CA MET A 218 33.90 -9.82 5.90
C MET A 218 33.15 -11.14 6.05
N PHE A 219 31.89 -11.07 6.48
CA PHE A 219 31.05 -12.27 6.57
C PHE A 219 30.81 -12.89 5.19
N LEU A 220 30.41 -12.12 4.17
CA LEU A 220 30.19 -12.64 2.82
C LEU A 220 31.44 -13.27 2.24
N GLU A 221 32.58 -12.60 2.36
CA GLU A 221 33.88 -13.12 1.90
C GLU A 221 34.27 -14.41 2.66
N SER A 222 34.02 -14.49 3.97
CA SER A 222 34.32 -15.69 4.78
C SER A 222 33.57 -16.95 4.34
N ILE A 223 32.38 -16.76 3.72
CA ILE A 223 31.57 -17.87 3.15
C ILE A 223 31.76 -18.03 1.64
N GLY A 224 32.72 -17.30 1.04
CA GLY A 224 33.08 -17.39 -0.36
C GLY A 224 32.05 -16.76 -1.31
N ILE A 225 31.47 -15.65 -0.90
CA ILE A 225 30.55 -14.82 -1.72
C ILE A 225 31.18 -13.46 -1.97
N GLU A 226 31.44 -13.15 -3.24
CA GLU A 226 31.88 -11.81 -3.65
C GLU A 226 30.73 -10.81 -3.42
N PRO A 227 30.93 -9.75 -2.60
CA PRO A 227 29.84 -8.83 -2.24
C PRO A 227 29.35 -7.94 -3.39
N LYS A 228 30.17 -7.77 -4.43
CA LYS A 228 29.90 -6.87 -5.54
C LYS A 228 29.79 -7.60 -6.87
N LEU A 229 29.05 -6.99 -7.80
CA LEU A 229 29.00 -7.32 -9.22
C LEU A 229 29.45 -6.06 -9.99
N GLY A 230 30.73 -6.01 -10.38
CA GLY A 230 31.35 -4.79 -10.86
C GLY A 230 31.43 -3.72 -9.76
N GLU A 231 30.89 -2.53 -10.03
CA GLU A 231 30.84 -1.45 -9.04
C GLU A 231 29.62 -1.52 -8.09
N ASN A 232 28.65 -2.37 -8.38
CA ASN A 232 27.40 -2.44 -7.64
C ASN A 232 27.42 -3.54 -6.58
N TRP A 233 26.80 -3.29 -5.44
CA TRP A 233 26.53 -4.30 -4.42
C TRP A 233 25.52 -5.32 -4.91
N LYS A 234 25.81 -6.63 -4.73
CA LYS A 234 24.87 -7.70 -5.08
C LYS A 234 23.60 -7.66 -4.22
N SER A 235 22.46 -7.89 -4.86
CA SER A 235 21.20 -8.31 -4.24
C SER A 235 21.15 -9.84 -4.14
N PHE A 236 20.16 -10.39 -3.44
CA PHE A 236 19.95 -11.85 -3.39
C PHE A 236 19.59 -12.43 -4.77
N ALA A 237 18.96 -11.63 -5.64
CA ALA A 237 18.65 -12.03 -7.02
C ALA A 237 19.89 -12.23 -7.88
N ASP A 238 21.01 -11.56 -7.55
CA ASP A 238 22.27 -11.64 -8.28
C ASP A 238 23.10 -12.88 -7.90
N LEU A 239 22.72 -13.60 -6.85
CA LEU A 239 23.38 -14.81 -6.42
C LEU A 239 22.94 -16.01 -7.25
N ASN A 240 23.90 -16.88 -7.59
CA ASN A 240 23.61 -18.21 -8.11
C ASN A 240 23.13 -19.16 -6.98
N ASP A 241 22.69 -20.36 -7.32
CA ASP A 241 22.10 -21.29 -6.36
C ASP A 241 23.11 -21.77 -5.31
N GLU A 242 24.39 -21.92 -5.66
CA GLU A 242 25.46 -22.27 -4.71
C GLU A 242 25.72 -21.13 -3.72
N GLU A 243 25.81 -19.89 -4.20
CA GLU A 243 25.96 -18.70 -3.36
C GLU A 243 24.77 -18.51 -2.41
N LYS A 244 23.54 -18.77 -2.88
CA LYS A 244 22.33 -18.74 -2.04
C LYS A 244 22.40 -19.76 -0.92
N GLN A 245 22.84 -21.00 -1.22
CA GLN A 245 23.01 -22.04 -0.20
C GLN A 245 24.09 -21.67 0.81
N LYS A 246 25.23 -21.15 0.37
CA LYS A 246 26.30 -20.65 1.24
C LYS A 246 25.80 -19.54 2.16
N LEU A 247 25.08 -18.57 1.62
CA LEU A 247 24.52 -17.45 2.40
C LEU A 247 23.55 -17.94 3.47
N ILE A 248 22.58 -18.79 3.10
CA ILE A 248 21.59 -19.33 4.03
C ILE A 248 22.27 -20.15 5.13
N SER A 249 23.20 -21.04 4.76
CA SER A 249 23.94 -21.85 5.73
C SER A 249 24.80 -21.00 6.67
N GLY A 250 25.49 -19.99 6.10
CA GLY A 250 26.28 -19.04 6.87
C GLY A 250 25.45 -18.24 7.88
N ILE A 251 24.27 -17.77 7.47
CA ILE A 251 23.32 -17.07 8.34
C ILE A 251 22.87 -17.97 9.49
N ILE A 252 22.48 -19.22 9.22
CA ILE A 252 22.06 -20.18 10.25
C ILE A 252 23.22 -20.45 11.23
N MET A 253 24.42 -20.66 10.73
CA MET A 253 25.61 -20.87 11.55
C MET A 253 25.96 -19.66 12.42
N LYS A 254 25.82 -18.45 11.90
CA LYS A 254 26.02 -17.20 12.63
C LYS A 254 25.03 -17.06 13.80
N ARG A 255 23.83 -17.61 13.65
CA ARG A 255 22.72 -17.58 14.60
C ARG A 255 22.64 -18.81 15.52
N LYS A 256 23.60 -19.72 15.47
CA LYS A 256 23.58 -21.03 16.18
C LYS A 256 23.32 -20.95 17.69
N GLU A 257 23.66 -19.80 18.31
CA GLU A 257 23.48 -19.56 19.76
C GLU A 257 22.11 -18.91 20.10
N LEU A 258 21.34 -18.51 19.08
CA LEU A 258 19.98 -18.00 19.28
C LEU A 258 19.01 -19.17 19.48
N GLU A 259 17.90 -18.92 20.17
CA GLU A 259 16.87 -19.93 20.49
C GLU A 259 16.32 -20.61 19.22
N ASN A 260 16.12 -19.84 18.14
CA ASN A 260 15.58 -20.33 16.86
C ASN A 260 16.46 -19.89 15.67
N PRO A 261 17.64 -20.52 15.44
CA PRO A 261 18.55 -20.12 14.36
C PRO A 261 17.92 -20.19 12.96
N GLN A 262 16.92 -21.06 12.78
CA GLN A 262 16.24 -21.34 11.51
C GLN A 262 15.05 -20.43 11.24
N ASP A 263 14.68 -19.56 12.18
CA ASP A 263 13.59 -18.58 12.00
C ASP A 263 14.06 -17.38 11.16
N ILE A 264 14.43 -17.70 9.92
CA ILE A 264 14.95 -16.75 8.93
C ILE A 264 14.13 -16.79 7.65
N PHE A 265 13.14 -17.67 7.57
CA PHE A 265 12.38 -17.90 6.35
C PHE A 265 10.98 -17.32 6.44
N THR A 266 10.50 -16.83 5.30
CA THR A 266 9.10 -16.45 5.10
C THR A 266 8.59 -17.02 3.78
N GLU A 267 7.26 -17.20 3.69
CA GLU A 267 6.60 -17.48 2.43
C GLU A 267 6.22 -16.16 1.75
N ARG A 268 6.59 -16.00 0.49
CA ARG A 268 6.25 -14.82 -0.31
C ARG A 268 5.41 -15.18 -1.52
N LEU A 269 4.61 -14.24 -1.95
CA LEU A 269 3.85 -14.31 -3.18
C LEU A 269 4.61 -13.59 -4.29
N ILE A 270 4.88 -14.30 -5.36
CA ILE A 270 5.71 -13.86 -6.48
C ILE A 270 4.90 -13.93 -7.77
N THR A 271 4.95 -12.86 -8.57
CA THR A 271 4.35 -12.86 -9.91
C THR A 271 5.16 -13.71 -10.87
N LYS A 272 4.50 -14.23 -11.91
CA LYS A 272 5.19 -14.92 -13.02
C LYS A 272 5.95 -13.99 -13.98
N ASP A 273 5.78 -12.70 -13.85
CA ASP A 273 6.48 -11.73 -14.68
C ASP A 273 8.00 -11.87 -14.51
N LYS A 274 8.72 -11.88 -15.64
CA LYS A 274 10.19 -11.97 -15.67
C LYS A 274 10.86 -10.61 -15.36
N GLY A 275 10.17 -9.68 -14.70
CA GLY A 275 10.68 -8.37 -14.37
C GLY A 275 11.56 -8.34 -13.11
N GLN A 276 12.13 -7.19 -12.82
CA GLN A 276 13.02 -6.95 -11.69
C GLN A 276 12.27 -6.99 -10.33
N PHE A 277 10.97 -6.71 -10.31
CA PHE A 277 10.12 -6.77 -9.13
C PHE A 277 9.11 -7.91 -9.29
N LYS A 278 9.38 -9.04 -8.65
CA LYS A 278 8.50 -10.21 -8.66
C LYS A 278 7.69 -10.35 -7.39
N ASP A 279 8.27 -9.94 -6.26
CA ASP A 279 7.64 -9.99 -4.94
C ASP A 279 6.51 -8.96 -4.84
N LEU A 280 5.31 -9.38 -4.40
CA LEU A 280 4.16 -8.51 -4.27
C LEU A 280 4.37 -7.39 -3.23
N LYS A 281 5.16 -7.60 -2.16
CA LYS A 281 5.51 -6.55 -1.20
C LYS A 281 6.36 -5.45 -1.85
N GLU A 282 7.32 -5.84 -2.69
CA GLU A 282 8.11 -4.87 -3.43
C GLU A 282 7.30 -4.14 -4.49
N LEU A 283 6.40 -4.87 -5.18
CA LEU A 283 5.48 -4.26 -6.14
C LEU A 283 4.52 -3.28 -5.46
N SER A 284 3.98 -3.60 -4.28
CA SER A 284 3.13 -2.65 -3.55
C SER A 284 3.88 -1.38 -3.16
N THR A 285 5.15 -1.50 -2.78
CA THR A 285 6.02 -0.34 -2.51
C THR A 285 6.25 0.51 -3.77
N LEU A 286 6.45 -0.14 -4.92
CA LEU A 286 6.57 0.56 -6.21
C LEU A 286 5.29 1.33 -6.55
N LEU A 287 4.11 0.73 -6.35
CA LEU A 287 2.82 1.39 -6.59
C LEU A 287 2.62 2.57 -5.62
N ASN A 288 2.90 2.38 -4.33
CA ASN A 288 2.86 3.47 -3.35
C ASN A 288 3.81 4.63 -3.72
N ALA A 289 5.00 4.32 -4.23
CA ALA A 289 5.92 5.35 -4.72
C ALA A 289 5.32 6.13 -5.91
N CYS A 290 4.67 5.43 -6.85
CA CYS A 290 4.00 6.07 -7.97
C CYS A 290 2.87 7.00 -7.50
N GLY A 291 2.02 6.57 -6.57
CA GLY A 291 0.97 7.40 -6.01
C GLY A 291 1.50 8.63 -5.27
N ARG A 292 2.45 8.41 -4.35
CA ARG A 292 3.00 9.45 -3.47
C ARG A 292 3.83 10.50 -4.20
N LEU A 293 4.36 10.19 -5.38
CA LEU A 293 5.09 11.13 -6.24
C LEU A 293 4.24 11.69 -7.39
N ASP A 294 2.90 11.62 -7.30
CA ASP A 294 1.96 12.13 -8.30
C ASP A 294 2.15 11.49 -9.70
N LYS A 295 2.58 10.23 -9.74
CA LYS A 295 2.83 9.43 -10.95
C LYS A 295 2.00 8.14 -11.01
N ALA A 296 0.80 8.16 -10.42
CA ALA A 296 -0.07 7.00 -10.30
C ALA A 296 -0.41 6.34 -11.65
N SER A 297 -0.43 7.10 -12.74
CA SER A 297 -0.63 6.57 -14.10
C SER A 297 0.42 5.53 -14.50
N TYR A 298 1.68 5.68 -14.05
CA TYR A 298 2.73 4.68 -14.28
C TYR A 298 2.46 3.41 -13.46
N GLY A 299 1.95 3.55 -12.24
CA GLY A 299 1.53 2.42 -11.41
C GLY A 299 0.41 1.61 -12.07
N ILE A 300 -0.65 2.29 -12.55
CA ILE A 300 -1.76 1.66 -13.28
C ILE A 300 -1.27 0.97 -14.54
N GLY A 301 -0.47 1.66 -15.36
CA GLY A 301 0.11 1.07 -16.58
C GLY A 301 0.99 -0.14 -16.28
N ALA A 302 1.77 -0.11 -15.20
CA ALA A 302 2.57 -1.24 -14.75
C ALA A 302 1.71 -2.44 -14.36
N CYS A 303 0.61 -2.24 -13.63
CA CYS A 303 -0.39 -3.26 -13.32
C CYS A 303 -1.02 -3.88 -14.59
N LEU A 304 -1.17 -3.08 -15.64
CA LEU A 304 -1.74 -3.50 -16.92
C LEU A 304 -0.70 -4.01 -17.93
N ASN A 305 0.52 -4.26 -17.48
CA ASN A 305 1.63 -4.82 -18.27
C ASN A 305 2.16 -3.88 -19.38
N ASP A 306 1.95 -2.55 -19.26
CA ASP A 306 2.57 -1.60 -20.16
C ASP A 306 4.07 -1.46 -19.88
N LYS A 307 4.91 -1.72 -20.91
CA LYS A 307 6.36 -1.74 -20.78
C LYS A 307 6.95 -0.37 -20.41
N TYR A 308 6.42 0.69 -21.01
CA TYR A 308 6.88 2.05 -20.74
C TYR A 308 6.57 2.46 -19.31
N SER A 309 5.33 2.21 -18.86
CA SER A 309 4.90 2.50 -17.50
C SER A 309 5.69 1.70 -16.46
N LYS A 310 6.00 0.42 -16.75
CA LYS A 310 6.87 -0.39 -15.88
C LYS A 310 8.26 0.25 -15.70
N ALA A 311 8.91 0.68 -16.79
CA ALA A 311 10.20 1.34 -16.72
C ALA A 311 10.12 2.65 -15.89
N LYS A 312 9.09 3.47 -16.15
CA LYS A 312 8.87 4.72 -15.41
C LYS A 312 8.52 4.51 -13.94
N ALA A 313 7.81 3.45 -13.60
CA ALA A 313 7.54 3.09 -12.21
C ALA A 313 8.83 2.68 -11.46
N LEU A 314 9.78 1.99 -12.13
CA LEU A 314 11.09 1.68 -11.56
C LEU A 314 11.92 2.94 -11.29
N GLU A 315 11.96 3.90 -12.22
CA GLU A 315 12.60 5.20 -12.00
C GLU A 315 11.94 5.94 -10.82
N THR A 316 10.61 5.85 -10.73
CA THR A 316 9.83 6.52 -9.68
C THR A 316 10.12 5.94 -8.29
N VAL A 317 10.24 4.62 -8.15
CA VAL A 317 10.58 4.02 -6.85
C VAL A 317 12.02 4.37 -6.42
N ALA A 318 12.95 4.50 -7.37
CA ALA A 318 14.31 4.96 -7.04
C ALA A 318 14.30 6.42 -6.52
N GLN A 319 13.53 7.31 -7.17
CA GLN A 319 13.32 8.68 -6.70
C GLN A 319 12.67 8.70 -5.31
N TYR A 320 11.62 7.91 -5.10
CA TYR A 320 10.92 7.82 -3.81
C TYR A 320 11.86 7.38 -2.68
N ARG A 321 12.68 6.34 -2.91
CA ARG A 321 13.68 5.87 -1.94
C ARG A 321 14.68 6.96 -1.57
N LYS A 322 15.10 7.76 -2.56
CA LYS A 322 15.97 8.93 -2.31
C LYS A 322 15.27 9.98 -1.45
N GLU A 323 14.04 10.38 -1.78
CA GLU A 323 13.28 11.36 -1.01
C GLU A 323 13.02 10.89 0.44
N VAL A 324 12.75 9.60 0.66
CA VAL A 324 12.63 9.01 2.01
C VAL A 324 13.97 9.07 2.76
N SER A 325 15.08 8.73 2.10
CA SER A 325 16.43 8.82 2.70
C SER A 325 16.79 10.26 3.06
N ASP A 326 16.48 11.23 2.20
CA ASP A 326 16.71 12.64 2.44
C ASP A 326 15.83 13.15 3.61
N SER A 327 14.59 12.66 3.73
CA SER A 327 13.69 12.96 4.86
C SER A 327 14.25 12.44 6.19
N LEU A 328 14.81 11.23 6.20
CA LEU A 328 15.46 10.66 7.39
C LEU A 328 16.72 11.43 7.77
N ARG A 329 17.51 11.88 6.79
CA ARG A 329 18.67 12.73 7.04
C ARG A 329 18.23 14.06 7.63
N TRP A 330 17.22 14.70 7.03
CA TRP A 330 16.67 15.94 7.56
C TRP A 330 16.19 15.77 9.01
N TYR A 331 15.53 14.69 9.35
CA TYR A 331 15.10 14.39 10.72
C TYR A 331 16.28 14.34 11.69
N LYS A 332 17.39 13.67 11.33
CA LYS A 332 18.61 13.60 12.14
C LYS A 332 19.31 14.95 12.26
N ASP A 333 19.42 15.68 11.15
CA ASP A 333 20.15 16.96 11.11
C ASP A 333 19.39 18.11 11.81
N ASN A 334 18.11 17.93 12.14
CA ASN A 334 17.26 18.93 12.79
C ASN A 334 16.68 18.45 14.12
N GLU A 335 17.40 17.62 14.85
CA GLU A 335 16.95 17.11 16.16
C GLU A 335 16.60 18.20 17.17
N ASP A 336 17.29 19.33 17.11
CA ASP A 336 17.05 20.54 17.91
C ASP A 336 15.67 21.18 17.69
N LYS A 337 15.04 20.94 16.53
CA LYS A 337 13.70 21.43 16.17
C LYS A 337 12.58 20.44 16.42
N ILE A 338 12.93 19.24 16.87
CA ILE A 338 11.98 18.16 17.11
C ILE A 338 11.66 18.11 18.59
N ILE A 339 10.37 18.15 18.92
CA ILE A 339 9.95 18.02 20.30
C ILE A 339 9.90 16.53 20.64
N LYS A 340 10.82 16.09 21.51
CA LYS A 340 10.89 14.71 22.01
C LYS A 340 10.53 14.70 23.49
N THR A 341 9.57 13.89 23.87
CA THR A 341 9.18 13.60 25.25
C THR A 341 9.17 12.08 25.48
N LYS A 342 8.96 11.63 26.70
CA LYS A 342 8.77 10.19 26.97
C LYS A 342 7.50 9.58 26.34
N LYS A 343 6.53 10.40 25.93
CA LYS A 343 5.24 9.94 25.44
C LYS A 343 5.01 10.19 23.95
N TYR A 344 5.63 11.24 23.42
CA TYR A 344 5.44 11.59 22.01
C TYR A 344 6.65 12.28 21.39
N ILE A 345 6.73 12.18 20.08
CA ILE A 345 7.67 12.90 19.20
C ILE A 345 6.83 13.74 18.24
N LEU A 346 7.07 15.04 18.21
CA LEU A 346 6.40 15.97 17.31
C LEU A 346 7.40 16.52 16.29
N ILE A 347 7.13 16.24 15.03
CA ILE A 347 7.97 16.59 13.86
C ILE A 347 7.21 17.58 13.00
N ASN A 348 7.64 18.83 12.96
CA ASN A 348 7.08 19.81 12.03
C ASN A 348 8.08 20.09 10.90
N ALA A 349 7.96 19.36 9.82
CA ALA A 349 8.84 19.45 8.65
C ALA A 349 8.55 20.67 7.76
N LYS A 350 7.43 21.36 7.96
CA LYS A 350 7.01 22.49 7.11
C LYS A 350 7.10 22.11 5.61
N ASN A 351 7.90 22.85 4.84
CA ASN A 351 8.12 22.62 3.41
C ASN A 351 9.33 21.72 3.09
N ASN A 352 10.03 21.20 4.12
CA ASN A 352 11.26 20.42 3.91
C ASN A 352 11.01 18.98 3.48
N ILE A 353 9.82 18.46 3.78
CA ILE A 353 9.43 17.09 3.44
C ILE A 353 8.09 17.13 2.71
N ARG A 354 7.97 16.36 1.63
CA ARG A 354 6.75 16.25 0.85
C ARG A 354 5.58 15.71 1.71
N PRO A 355 4.38 16.30 1.65
CA PRO A 355 3.22 15.85 2.44
C PRO A 355 2.89 14.38 2.29
N THR A 356 3.05 13.82 1.08
CA THR A 356 2.79 12.39 0.80
C THR A 356 3.87 11.44 1.35
N ILE A 357 5.01 11.96 1.84
CA ILE A 357 6.12 11.18 2.41
C ILE A 357 6.16 11.29 3.94
N ILE A 358 5.57 12.34 4.52
CA ILE A 358 5.65 12.58 5.96
C ILE A 358 5.15 11.40 6.81
N GLY A 359 4.09 10.71 6.34
CA GLY A 359 3.58 9.51 7.00
C GLY A 359 4.53 8.30 6.92
N THR A 360 5.32 8.21 5.84
CA THR A 360 6.39 7.18 5.74
C THR A 360 7.50 7.44 6.73
N LEU A 361 7.92 8.70 6.87
CA LEU A 361 8.90 9.09 7.89
C LEU A 361 8.42 8.71 9.29
N ALA A 362 7.17 9.07 9.64
CA ALA A 362 6.58 8.71 10.93
C ALA A 362 6.57 7.18 11.16
N SER A 363 6.21 6.40 10.14
CA SER A 363 6.20 4.94 10.21
C SER A 363 7.60 4.34 10.39
N ILE A 364 8.63 4.91 9.76
CA ILE A 364 10.02 4.44 9.94
C ILE A 364 10.48 4.76 11.37
N ILE A 365 10.22 5.97 11.86
CA ILE A 365 10.57 6.37 13.22
C ILE A 365 9.84 5.52 14.26
N SER A 366 8.55 5.21 14.06
CA SER A 366 7.80 4.37 14.99
C SER A 366 8.33 2.94 15.11
N ASN A 367 9.14 2.47 14.18
CA ASN A 367 9.81 1.17 14.23
C ASN A 367 11.23 1.22 14.83
N ASP A 368 11.69 2.40 15.28
CA ASP A 368 12.99 2.53 15.93
C ASP A 368 13.02 1.74 17.25
N LYS A 369 14.04 0.89 17.41
CA LYS A 369 14.19 0.03 18.58
C LYS A 369 14.52 0.80 19.87
N GLU A 370 15.08 2.00 19.73
CA GLU A 370 15.46 2.86 20.85
C GLU A 370 14.27 3.60 21.47
N LEU A 371 13.11 3.63 20.79
CA LEU A 371 11.92 4.28 21.33
C LEU A 371 11.19 3.38 22.34
N ASP A 372 10.66 3.99 23.38
CA ASP A 372 9.76 3.33 24.30
C ASP A 372 8.46 2.92 23.63
N ASP A 373 7.92 1.77 24.04
CA ASP A 373 6.57 1.35 23.63
C ASP A 373 5.53 2.40 24.01
N LYS A 374 4.48 2.53 23.22
CA LYS A 374 3.42 3.55 23.32
C LYS A 374 3.85 4.99 22.98
N THR A 375 5.06 5.20 22.51
CA THR A 375 5.45 6.53 22.01
C THR A 375 4.61 6.88 20.78
N ILE A 376 3.95 8.03 20.82
CA ILE A 376 3.15 8.56 19.71
C ILE A 376 4.04 9.46 18.84
N ILE A 377 4.10 9.18 17.55
CA ILE A 377 4.82 9.99 16.56
C ILE A 377 3.82 10.81 15.78
N ILE A 378 3.91 12.14 15.93
CA ILE A 378 3.09 13.11 15.20
C ILE A 378 4.00 13.83 14.23
N SER A 379 3.77 13.69 12.95
CA SER A 379 4.57 14.32 11.90
C SER A 379 3.70 15.19 11.01
N MET A 380 4.20 16.37 10.64
CA MET A 380 3.48 17.36 9.86
C MET A 380 4.32 17.89 8.71
N ALA A 381 3.69 18.10 7.56
CA ALA A 381 4.26 18.80 6.41
C ALA A 381 3.21 19.73 5.80
N ARG A 382 3.66 20.85 5.23
CA ARG A 382 2.76 21.81 4.59
C ARG A 382 2.26 21.29 3.25
N ASP A 383 0.94 21.33 3.02
CA ASP A 383 0.29 20.98 1.75
C ASP A 383 -0.56 22.17 1.31
N LYS A 384 0.00 23.04 0.47
CA LYS A 384 -0.61 24.33 0.07
C LYS A 384 -0.91 25.22 1.28
N ASP A 385 -2.18 25.53 1.51
CA ASP A 385 -2.66 26.33 2.63
C ASP A 385 -2.93 25.50 3.89
N ASN A 386 -2.93 24.18 3.76
CA ASN A 386 -3.18 23.21 4.83
C ASN A 386 -1.91 22.55 5.33
N SER A 387 -2.03 21.71 6.34
CA SER A 387 -0.97 20.83 6.84
C SER A 387 -1.42 19.37 6.80
N LYS A 388 -0.63 18.53 6.13
CA LYS A 388 -0.81 17.07 6.24
C LYS A 388 -0.20 16.62 7.56
N VAL A 389 -1.03 16.03 8.43
CA VAL A 389 -0.61 15.43 9.70
C VAL A 389 -0.68 13.91 9.58
N SER A 390 0.30 13.24 10.14
CA SER A 390 0.34 11.78 10.23
C SER A 390 0.66 11.38 11.66
N VAL A 391 -0.14 10.49 12.23
CA VAL A 391 0.02 9.98 13.59
C VAL A 391 0.36 8.49 13.52
N ARG A 392 1.34 8.06 14.30
CA ARG A 392 1.73 6.65 14.46
C ARG A 392 1.97 6.36 15.93
N ILE A 393 1.87 5.11 16.32
CA ILE A 393 2.20 4.66 17.67
C ILE A 393 3.23 3.52 17.61
N LYS A 394 4.21 3.54 18.51
CA LYS A 394 5.19 2.46 18.67
C LYS A 394 4.55 1.24 19.33
N GLY A 395 4.63 0.09 18.67
CA GLY A 395 4.09 -1.19 19.16
C GLY A 395 2.60 -1.40 18.89
N GLU A 396 2.06 -2.56 19.30
CA GLU A 396 0.64 -2.91 19.19
C GLU A 396 -0.08 -2.64 20.49
N PHE A 397 -1.09 -1.77 20.49
CA PHE A 397 -1.89 -1.42 21.67
C PHE A 397 -3.38 -1.38 21.35
N ASP A 398 -4.17 -1.44 22.42
CA ASP A 398 -5.64 -1.32 22.35
C ASP A 398 -6.12 0.14 22.31
N ILE A 399 -5.28 1.05 21.81
CA ILE A 399 -5.63 2.45 21.57
C ILE A 399 -6.02 2.60 20.10
N ASP A 400 -7.18 3.20 19.87
CA ASP A 400 -7.61 3.56 18.52
C ASP A 400 -7.17 5.00 18.22
N LEU A 401 -6.18 5.17 17.36
CA LEU A 401 -5.67 6.50 16.98
C LEU A 401 -6.75 7.36 16.31
N ARG A 402 -7.80 6.76 15.74
CA ARG A 402 -8.93 7.51 15.15
C ARG A 402 -9.71 8.29 16.21
N ASP A 403 -9.82 7.77 17.43
CA ASP A 403 -10.51 8.47 18.52
C ASP A 403 -9.70 9.70 18.99
N ILE A 404 -8.36 9.57 19.06
CA ILE A 404 -7.47 10.69 19.35
C ILE A 404 -7.57 11.76 18.26
N VAL A 405 -7.56 11.35 16.99
CA VAL A 405 -7.71 12.29 15.86
C VAL A 405 -9.07 12.99 15.91
N LYS A 406 -10.16 12.27 16.21
CA LYS A 406 -11.50 12.88 16.37
C LYS A 406 -11.52 13.91 17.49
N GLU A 407 -10.91 13.62 18.64
CA GLU A 407 -10.82 14.55 19.76
C GLU A 407 -10.05 15.81 19.37
N ILE A 408 -8.90 15.67 18.70
CA ILE A 408 -8.12 16.82 18.17
C ILE A 408 -8.97 17.66 17.21
N LEU A 409 -9.75 17.05 16.34
CA LEU A 409 -10.60 17.74 15.37
C LEU A 409 -11.80 18.47 15.98
N THR A 410 -12.07 18.28 17.29
CA THR A 410 -13.02 19.15 18.01
C THR A 410 -12.46 20.52 18.35
N GLU A 411 -11.13 20.65 18.40
CA GLU A 411 -10.41 21.86 18.81
C GLU A 411 -9.80 22.62 17.61
N ILE A 412 -9.61 21.93 16.46
CA ILE A 412 -9.02 22.53 15.25
C ILE A 412 -9.85 22.18 14.03
N GLU A 413 -9.85 23.08 13.05
CA GLU A 413 -10.46 22.79 11.75
C GLU A 413 -9.61 21.76 10.98
N GLY A 414 -10.26 20.75 10.41
CA GLY A 414 -9.59 19.74 9.62
C GLY A 414 -10.47 18.51 9.36
N GLU A 415 -9.94 17.62 8.53
CA GLU A 415 -10.52 16.32 8.24
C GLU A 415 -9.51 15.23 8.60
N GLY A 416 -9.98 14.14 9.18
CA GLY A 416 -9.13 13.03 9.58
C GLY A 416 -9.79 11.68 9.36
N GLY A 417 -8.96 10.67 9.10
CA GLY A 417 -9.38 9.28 8.92
C GLY A 417 -8.15 8.38 8.86
N GLY A 418 -8.36 7.08 8.86
CA GLY A 418 -7.26 6.11 8.81
C GLY A 418 -7.66 4.77 9.41
N HIS A 419 -6.65 3.95 9.70
CA HIS A 419 -6.79 2.69 10.41
C HIS A 419 -6.55 2.86 11.91
N LYS A 420 -6.87 1.82 12.70
CA LYS A 420 -6.74 1.86 14.18
C LYS A 420 -5.36 2.33 14.66
N ASN A 421 -4.30 1.95 13.97
CA ASN A 421 -2.90 2.23 14.36
C ASN A 421 -2.21 3.29 13.49
N ALA A 422 -2.97 3.97 12.60
CA ALA A 422 -2.38 4.90 11.61
C ALA A 422 -3.34 5.98 11.13
#